data_d46b90756afd4d6a45fc7ac77807fae4
#
_entry.id   d46b90756afd4d6a45fc7ac77807fae4
#
_cell.length_a   1.000
_cell.length_b   1.000
_cell.length_c   1.000
_cell.angle_alpha   90.00
_cell.angle_beta   90.00
_cell.angle_gamma   90.00
#
_symmetry.space_group_name_H-M   'P 1'
#
loop_
_entity.id
_entity.type
_entity.pdbx_description
1 polymer ?
#
loop_
_entity_poly.entity_id
_entity_poly.type
_entity_poly.pdbx_seq_one_letter_code
_entity_poly.pdbx_strand_id
1 'polypeptide(L)'
;MRLSSMRYKNYTWPHNPETFVVEYRRQMAAHKVPFGGCVLQDLGVNCRILRGEGEFAGPGAYEAFKALAAVFQEPGAGMLTHPVWRTDRAYFVSLSVTEEPRPDYVRYSFAFWEDDSGYDGGLTENNDGRARPGSGLTVSGGNSGAGRVYTVKRGDTLWAIARRYGVTLAFL
;
A
#
# COMPACT_ATOMS: atom_id res chain seq x y z
N MET A 1 -15.50 -6.08 26.94
CA MET A 1 -15.27 -5.35 25.67
C MET A 1 -15.70 -6.28 24.55
N ARG A 2 -16.67 -5.91 23.71
CA ARG A 2 -17.04 -6.74 22.55
C ARG A 2 -16.13 -6.37 21.38
N LEU A 3 -15.40 -7.35 20.86
CA LEU A 3 -14.62 -7.17 19.64
C LEU A 3 -15.55 -7.00 18.45
N SER A 4 -15.22 -6.10 17.53
CA SER A 4 -15.91 -6.00 16.24
C SER A 4 -15.63 -7.23 15.39
N SER A 5 -16.57 -7.60 14.52
CA SER A 5 -16.31 -8.68 13.56
C SER A 5 -15.32 -8.24 12.50
N MET A 6 -14.40 -9.12 12.14
CA MET A 6 -13.50 -8.90 11.01
C MET A 6 -14.31 -8.82 9.71
N ARG A 7 -13.95 -7.89 8.84
CA ARG A 7 -14.62 -7.67 7.55
C ARG A 7 -13.60 -7.40 6.46
N TYR A 8 -13.88 -7.92 5.28
CA TYR A 8 -13.10 -7.62 4.08
C TYR A 8 -14.02 -7.52 2.87
N LYS A 9 -13.97 -6.41 2.14
CA LYS A 9 -14.95 -6.12 1.10
C LYS A 9 -16.38 -6.28 1.63
N ASN A 10 -17.16 -7.18 1.01
CA ASN A 10 -18.54 -7.50 1.38
C ASN A 10 -18.66 -8.68 2.35
N TYR A 11 -17.53 -9.34 2.66
CA TYR A 11 -17.52 -10.49 3.55
C TYR A 11 -17.31 -10.07 5.01
N THR A 12 -18.13 -10.63 5.90
CA THR A 12 -17.99 -10.49 7.35
C THR A 12 -17.77 -11.86 7.95
N TRP A 13 -16.70 -12.02 8.72
CA TRP A 13 -16.44 -13.28 9.42
C TRP A 13 -17.54 -13.56 10.45
N PRO A 14 -18.17 -14.77 10.42
CA PRO A 14 -19.14 -15.15 11.45
C PRO A 14 -18.48 -15.25 12.83
N HIS A 15 -17.24 -15.74 12.86
CA HIS A 15 -16.38 -15.77 14.04
C HIS A 15 -15.03 -15.16 13.66
N ASN A 16 -14.50 -14.30 14.52
CA ASN A 16 -13.17 -13.72 14.29
C ASN A 16 -12.11 -14.83 14.23
N PRO A 17 -11.08 -14.68 13.39
CA PRO A 17 -9.95 -15.60 13.38
C PRO A 17 -9.34 -15.77 14.76
N GLU A 18 -8.85 -16.97 15.06
CA GLU A 18 -8.28 -17.34 16.34
C GLU A 18 -6.97 -16.61 16.62
N THR A 19 -6.12 -16.56 15.60
CA THR A 19 -4.82 -15.91 15.68
C THR A 19 -4.60 -14.97 14.52
N PHE A 20 -3.80 -13.93 14.78
CA PHE A 20 -3.27 -13.09 13.73
C PHE A 20 -1.88 -12.56 14.11
N VAL A 21 -1.07 -12.34 13.09
CA VAL A 21 0.28 -11.79 13.21
C VAL A 21 0.40 -10.64 12.22
N VAL A 22 0.84 -9.49 12.70
CA VAL A 22 1.16 -8.34 11.85
C VAL A 22 2.66 -8.25 11.71
N GLU A 23 3.16 -8.43 10.50
CA GLU A 23 4.59 -8.34 10.19
C GLU A 23 4.94 -6.96 9.65
N TYR A 24 5.89 -6.31 10.30
CA TYR A 24 6.55 -5.09 9.82
C TYR A 24 7.95 -5.46 9.35
N ARG A 25 8.28 -5.16 8.11
CA ARG A 25 9.62 -5.42 7.57
C ARG A 25 10.20 -4.15 6.96
N ARG A 26 11.48 -3.95 7.23
CA ARG A 26 12.28 -2.90 6.60
C ARG A 26 13.24 -3.54 5.62
N GLN A 27 13.29 -3.02 4.42
CA GLN A 27 14.21 -3.51 3.41
C GLN A 27 15.56 -2.88 3.61
N MET A 28 16.59 -3.72 3.78
CA MET A 28 17.96 -3.29 3.96
C MET A 28 18.84 -3.90 2.88
N ALA A 29 19.68 -3.10 2.26
CA ALA A 29 20.77 -3.60 1.41
C ALA A 29 22.10 -3.57 2.19
N ALA A 30 22.84 -4.66 2.10
CA ALA A 30 24.14 -4.80 2.73
C ALA A 30 25.24 -4.78 1.66
N HIS A 31 26.12 -3.79 1.71
CA HIS A 31 27.23 -3.63 0.80
C HIS A 31 28.55 -3.96 1.52
N LYS A 32 29.25 -4.97 1.04
CA LYS A 32 30.55 -5.32 1.57
C LYS A 32 31.64 -4.42 0.94
N VAL A 33 32.33 -3.67 1.78
CA VAL A 33 33.41 -2.80 1.33
C VAL A 33 34.74 -3.55 1.44
N PRO A 34 35.58 -3.59 0.38
CA PRO A 34 36.92 -4.18 0.48
C PRO A 34 37.73 -3.49 1.58
N PHE A 35 38.39 -4.29 2.43
CA PHE A 35 39.18 -3.85 3.59
C PHE A 35 38.39 -3.11 4.68
N GLY A 36 37.05 -3.08 4.60
CA GLY A 36 36.15 -2.44 5.56
C GLY A 36 35.09 -3.37 6.07
N GLY A 37 34.20 -2.84 6.86
CA GLY A 37 33.01 -3.54 7.36
C GLY A 37 31.88 -3.66 6.30
N CYS A 38 30.70 -3.97 6.76
CA CYS A 38 29.47 -3.96 5.96
C CYS A 38 28.78 -2.60 6.11
N VAL A 39 28.48 -1.94 4.99
CA VAL A 39 27.67 -0.72 4.95
C VAL A 39 26.22 -1.13 4.70
N LEU A 40 25.33 -0.73 5.59
CA LEU A 40 23.90 -0.97 5.48
C LEU A 40 23.22 0.25 4.88
N GLN A 41 22.42 0.02 3.85
CA GLN A 41 21.55 1.02 3.24
C GLN A 41 20.11 0.69 3.55
N ASP A 42 19.38 1.66 4.10
CA ASP A 42 17.95 1.56 4.33
C ASP A 42 17.20 1.86 3.02
N LEU A 43 16.43 0.91 2.54
CA LEU A 43 15.62 1.02 1.32
C LEU A 43 14.14 1.32 1.63
N GLY A 44 13.82 1.57 2.91
CA GLY A 44 12.48 1.91 3.33
C GLY A 44 11.71 0.76 3.99
N VAL A 45 10.47 1.04 4.35
CA VAL A 45 9.56 0.08 4.98
C VAL A 45 8.80 -0.66 3.90
N ASN A 46 8.72 -1.99 4.00
CA ASN A 46 7.87 -2.79 3.14
C ASN A 46 6.40 -2.71 3.59
N CYS A 47 5.49 -3.04 2.67
CA CYS A 47 4.08 -3.20 2.99
C CYS A 47 3.90 -4.13 4.20
N ARG A 48 2.97 -3.79 5.08
CA ARG A 48 2.65 -4.66 6.20
C ARG A 48 1.94 -5.91 5.70
N ILE A 49 2.25 -7.04 6.33
CA ILE A 49 1.64 -8.32 6.04
C ILE A 49 0.85 -8.74 7.27
N LEU A 50 -0.45 -8.92 7.11
CA LEU A 50 -1.32 -9.49 8.13
C LEU A 50 -1.55 -10.96 7.78
N ARG A 51 -1.16 -11.86 8.66
CA ARG A 51 -1.41 -13.30 8.57
C ARG A 51 -2.26 -13.74 9.73
N GLY A 52 -3.08 -14.77 9.51
CA GLY A 52 -3.86 -15.33 10.56
C GLY A 52 -4.36 -16.73 10.26
N GLU A 53 -4.85 -17.36 11.30
CA GLU A 53 -5.51 -18.66 11.22
C GLU A 53 -6.88 -18.55 11.87
N GLY A 54 -7.83 -19.25 11.30
CA GLY A 54 -9.18 -19.33 11.82
C GLY A 54 -9.81 -20.66 11.52
N GLU A 55 -10.95 -20.88 12.15
CA GLU A 55 -11.73 -22.08 11.96
C GLU A 55 -13.20 -21.74 11.71
N PHE A 56 -13.84 -22.58 10.94
CA PHE A 56 -15.29 -22.63 10.85
C PHE A 56 -15.74 -23.96 11.41
N ALA A 57 -16.61 -23.93 12.41
CA ALA A 57 -17.11 -25.09 13.07
C ALA A 57 -18.64 -25.13 13.05
N GLY A 58 -19.20 -26.34 12.93
CA GLY A 58 -20.64 -26.59 12.92
C GLY A 58 -21.25 -26.67 11.53
N PRO A 59 -22.58 -26.91 11.47
CA PRO A 59 -23.31 -26.99 10.21
C PRO A 59 -23.11 -25.73 9.37
N GLY A 60 -22.62 -25.89 8.14
CA GLY A 60 -22.33 -24.76 7.23
C GLY A 60 -20.89 -24.26 7.25
N ALA A 61 -19.96 -24.94 7.93
CA ALA A 61 -18.54 -24.56 7.94
C ALA A 61 -17.95 -24.48 6.53
N TYR A 62 -18.24 -25.46 5.68
CA TYR A 62 -17.80 -25.48 4.26
C TYR A 62 -18.45 -24.36 3.43
N GLU A 63 -19.69 -24.02 3.70
CA GLU A 63 -20.37 -22.91 2.99
C GLU A 63 -19.74 -21.56 3.38
N ALA A 64 -19.41 -21.36 4.66
CA ALA A 64 -18.69 -20.18 5.11
C ALA A 64 -17.31 -20.08 4.47
N PHE A 65 -16.59 -21.22 4.36
CA PHE A 65 -15.30 -21.23 3.68
C PHE A 65 -15.43 -20.96 2.18
N LYS A 66 -16.42 -21.53 1.48
CA LYS A 66 -16.68 -21.22 0.06
C LYS A 66 -16.97 -19.75 -0.16
N ALA A 67 -17.75 -19.11 0.73
CA ALA A 67 -18.01 -17.69 0.66
C ALA A 67 -16.71 -16.86 0.83
N LEU A 68 -15.83 -17.26 1.75
CA LEU A 68 -14.52 -16.64 1.91
C LEU A 68 -13.64 -16.83 0.68
N ALA A 69 -13.63 -18.04 0.10
CA ALA A 69 -12.88 -18.35 -1.11
C ALA A 69 -13.41 -17.57 -2.34
N ALA A 70 -14.70 -17.31 -2.43
CA ALA A 70 -15.28 -16.48 -3.47
C ALA A 70 -14.75 -15.04 -3.40
N VAL A 71 -14.68 -14.46 -2.19
CA VAL A 71 -14.12 -13.12 -1.98
C VAL A 71 -12.62 -13.08 -2.27
N PHE A 72 -11.89 -14.17 -1.99
CA PHE A 72 -10.47 -14.28 -2.36
C PHE A 72 -10.26 -14.20 -3.88
N GLN A 73 -11.16 -14.78 -4.67
CA GLN A 73 -11.08 -14.73 -6.14
C GLN A 73 -11.42 -13.37 -6.74
N GLU A 74 -12.07 -12.49 -5.97
CA GLU A 74 -12.37 -11.14 -6.45
C GLU A 74 -11.09 -10.30 -6.58
N PRO A 75 -10.80 -9.75 -7.76
CA PRO A 75 -9.59 -8.95 -7.96
C PRO A 75 -9.64 -7.62 -7.20
N GLY A 76 -8.45 -7.06 -7.00
CA GLY A 76 -8.27 -5.72 -6.43
C GLY A 76 -8.23 -5.68 -4.91
N ALA A 77 -7.70 -4.58 -4.41
CA ALA A 77 -7.64 -4.29 -2.98
C ALA A 77 -9.03 -3.97 -2.42
N GLY A 78 -9.28 -4.38 -1.19
CA GLY A 78 -10.49 -4.09 -0.45
C GLY A 78 -10.20 -3.50 0.92
N MET A 79 -11.24 -2.94 1.55
CA MET A 79 -11.14 -2.47 2.93
C MET A 79 -11.15 -3.67 3.87
N LEU A 80 -10.08 -3.80 4.64
CA LEU A 80 -9.93 -4.80 5.69
C LEU A 80 -10.15 -4.13 7.05
N THR A 81 -11.21 -4.51 7.74
CA THR A 81 -11.49 -4.06 9.11
C THR A 81 -11.10 -5.16 10.08
N HIS A 82 -10.08 -4.91 10.88
CA HIS A 82 -9.62 -5.85 11.89
C HIS A 82 -10.34 -5.61 13.24
N PRO A 83 -10.65 -6.66 14.02
CA PRO A 83 -11.41 -6.53 15.28
C PRO A 83 -10.74 -5.65 16.34
N VAL A 84 -9.42 -5.62 16.37
CA VAL A 84 -8.61 -4.90 17.39
C VAL A 84 -7.79 -3.78 16.76
N TRP A 85 -7.49 -3.90 15.48
CA TRP A 85 -6.64 -2.98 14.74
C TRP A 85 -7.48 -1.97 13.94
N ARG A 86 -6.82 -1.10 13.21
CA ARG A 86 -7.48 -0.14 12.33
C ARG A 86 -8.04 -0.82 11.08
N THR A 87 -8.82 -0.07 10.35
CA THR A 87 -9.27 -0.42 9.00
C THR A 87 -8.26 0.10 8.00
N ASP A 88 -7.73 -0.78 7.16
CA ASP A 88 -6.75 -0.45 6.13
C ASP A 88 -7.15 -1.08 4.79
N ARG A 89 -6.65 -0.51 3.70
CA ARG A 89 -6.82 -1.08 2.39
C ARG A 89 -5.80 -2.20 2.19
N ALA A 90 -6.24 -3.37 1.75
CA ALA A 90 -5.38 -4.54 1.63
C ALA A 90 -5.77 -5.43 0.46
N TYR A 91 -4.79 -6.20 -0.05
CA TYR A 91 -4.99 -7.29 -0.99
C TYR A 91 -5.07 -8.60 -0.24
N PHE A 92 -6.04 -9.46 -0.59
CA PHE A 92 -6.12 -10.81 -0.09
C PHE A 92 -5.18 -11.69 -0.92
N VAL A 93 -4.00 -12.02 -0.40
CA VAL A 93 -2.90 -12.62 -1.18
C VAL A 93 -2.86 -14.13 -1.06
N SER A 94 -3.25 -14.69 0.07
CA SER A 94 -3.18 -16.13 0.32
C SER A 94 -4.36 -16.61 1.15
N LEU A 95 -4.93 -17.71 0.74
CA LEU A 95 -5.93 -18.48 1.48
C LEU A 95 -5.58 -19.95 1.34
N SER A 96 -5.39 -20.64 2.44
CA SER A 96 -5.11 -22.09 2.44
C SER A 96 -5.92 -22.81 3.49
N VAL A 97 -6.27 -24.03 3.17
CA VAL A 97 -6.91 -24.99 4.08
C VAL A 97 -5.89 -26.05 4.42
N THR A 98 -5.69 -26.29 5.69
CA THR A 98 -4.73 -27.28 6.17
C THR A 98 -5.48 -28.23 7.09
N GLU A 99 -6.14 -29.27 6.53
CA GLU A 99 -6.82 -30.26 7.36
C GLU A 99 -7.10 -31.61 6.77
N GLU A 100 -7.23 -32.57 7.69
CA GLU A 100 -7.94 -33.83 7.44
C GLU A 100 -9.43 -33.53 7.23
N PRO A 101 -10.09 -34.12 6.21
CA PRO A 101 -11.50 -33.90 5.96
C PRO A 101 -12.34 -34.30 7.15
N ARG A 102 -13.03 -33.34 7.78
CA ARG A 102 -13.99 -33.58 8.86
C ARG A 102 -15.34 -33.01 8.46
N PRO A 103 -16.44 -33.66 8.75
CA PRO A 103 -17.74 -33.04 8.59
C PRO A 103 -17.85 -31.84 9.51
N ASP A 104 -18.41 -30.76 9.01
CA ASP A 104 -18.72 -29.54 9.78
C ASP A 104 -17.55 -28.83 10.46
N TYR A 105 -16.32 -28.98 9.94
CA TYR A 105 -15.14 -28.29 10.44
C TYR A 105 -14.16 -27.98 9.33
N VAL A 106 -13.69 -26.70 9.27
CA VAL A 106 -12.68 -26.25 8.32
C VAL A 106 -11.72 -25.33 9.04
N ARG A 107 -10.43 -25.68 9.03
CA ARG A 107 -9.36 -24.80 9.49
C ARG A 107 -8.68 -24.16 8.30
N TYR A 108 -8.48 -22.86 8.34
CA TYR A 108 -7.89 -22.10 7.25
C TYR A 108 -6.84 -21.12 7.76
N SER A 109 -5.88 -20.82 6.91
CA SER A 109 -4.94 -19.72 7.10
C SER A 109 -5.06 -18.73 5.96
N PHE A 110 -4.79 -17.47 6.27
CA PHE A 110 -4.91 -16.37 5.32
C PHE A 110 -3.77 -15.38 5.45
N ALA A 111 -3.52 -14.64 4.37
CA ALA A 111 -2.60 -13.51 4.40
C ALA A 111 -3.15 -12.34 3.60
N PHE A 112 -3.06 -11.16 4.17
CA PHE A 112 -3.34 -9.88 3.55
C PHE A 112 -2.06 -9.07 3.45
N TRP A 113 -1.88 -8.39 2.33
CA TRP A 113 -0.85 -7.38 2.18
C TRP A 113 -1.52 -6.02 2.11
N GLU A 114 -1.05 -5.13 2.97
CA GLU A 114 -1.57 -3.79 3.02
C GLU A 114 -1.17 -3.01 1.76
N ASP A 115 -2.11 -2.23 1.25
CA ASP A 115 -1.94 -1.39 0.08
C ASP A 115 -1.60 0.04 0.54
N ASP A 116 -0.32 0.34 0.57
CA ASP A 116 0.20 1.69 0.87
C ASP A 116 0.18 2.61 -0.36
N SER A 117 -0.42 2.20 -1.49
CA SER A 117 -0.49 3.02 -2.71
C SER A 117 -1.34 4.29 -2.54
N GLY A 118 -2.09 4.37 -1.46
CA GLY A 118 -2.81 5.56 -1.01
C GLY A 118 -2.01 6.47 -0.08
N TYR A 119 -0.68 6.43 -0.11
CA TYR A 119 0.12 7.42 0.57
C TYR A 119 -0.09 8.77 -0.12
N ASP A 120 -1.10 9.50 0.36
CA ASP A 120 -1.32 10.91 0.06
C ASP A 120 -0.21 11.76 0.71
N GLY A 121 1.02 11.49 0.33
CA GLY A 121 2.18 12.31 0.64
C GLY A 121 2.12 13.61 -0.13
N GLY A 122 1.07 14.39 0.09
CA GLY A 122 1.03 15.80 -0.30
C GLY A 122 1.14 16.13 -1.79
N LEU A 123 1.12 15.15 -2.68
CA LEU A 123 0.99 15.36 -4.12
C LEU A 123 -0.49 15.37 -4.47
N THR A 124 -1.16 16.47 -4.19
CA THR A 124 -2.49 16.74 -4.74
C THR A 124 -2.31 16.93 -6.24
N GLU A 125 -2.55 15.90 -7.02
CA GLU A 125 -2.77 16.03 -8.44
C GLU A 125 -4.09 16.77 -8.61
N ASN A 126 -4.00 18.07 -8.86
CA ASN A 126 -5.15 18.86 -9.28
C ASN A 126 -5.59 18.37 -10.64
N ASN A 127 -6.49 17.42 -10.63
CA ASN A 127 -7.10 16.85 -11.81
C ASN A 127 -8.21 17.81 -12.32
N ASP A 128 -7.79 18.99 -12.75
CA ASP A 128 -8.62 19.91 -13.51
C ASP A 128 -8.81 19.33 -14.92
N GLY A 129 -9.62 18.28 -15.05
CA GLY A 129 -10.29 17.78 -16.24
C GLY A 129 -9.75 18.06 -17.65
N ARG A 130 -8.47 18.39 -17.80
CA ARG A 130 -7.79 18.63 -19.08
C ARG A 130 -6.60 17.70 -19.23
N ALA A 131 -6.76 16.71 -20.07
CA ALA A 131 -5.66 15.92 -20.60
C ALA A 131 -4.51 16.81 -21.03
N ARG A 132 -3.38 16.76 -20.31
CA ARG A 132 -2.14 17.41 -20.70
C ARG A 132 -1.16 16.36 -21.20
N PRO A 133 -0.70 16.45 -22.43
CA PRO A 133 0.49 15.72 -22.86
C PRO A 133 1.73 16.47 -22.34
N GLY A 134 2.46 15.87 -21.41
CA GLY A 134 3.78 16.35 -21.00
C GLY A 134 3.93 16.56 -19.50
N SER A 135 4.56 15.61 -18.83
CA SER A 135 4.96 15.66 -17.42
C SER A 135 5.99 16.79 -17.20
N GLY A 136 5.56 17.89 -16.60
CA GLY A 136 6.46 18.90 -16.06
C GLY A 136 6.51 18.78 -14.54
N LEU A 137 7.68 18.51 -13.99
CA LEU A 137 7.95 18.59 -12.54
C LEU A 137 7.83 20.04 -12.08
N THR A 138 6.83 20.34 -11.27
CA THR A 138 6.73 21.62 -10.55
C THR A 138 7.35 21.46 -9.17
N VAL A 139 8.50 22.07 -8.94
CA VAL A 139 9.10 22.22 -7.60
C VAL A 139 8.48 23.48 -6.99
N SER A 140 7.60 23.30 -5.99
CA SER A 140 7.07 24.40 -5.19
C SER A 140 8.01 24.65 -4.01
N GLY A 141 8.92 25.60 -4.17
CA GLY A 141 9.66 26.19 -3.08
C GLY A 141 8.92 27.43 -2.59
N GLY A 142 8.36 27.39 -1.38
CA GLY A 142 7.71 28.55 -0.77
C GLY A 142 8.70 29.65 -0.46
N ASN A 143 8.54 30.81 -1.09
CA ASN A 143 8.86 32.11 -0.50
C ASN A 143 8.05 33.21 -1.20
N SER A 144 7.39 34.02 -0.41
CA SER A 144 6.53 35.10 -0.83
C SER A 144 7.32 36.23 -1.51
N GLY A 145 7.36 36.15 -2.81
CA GLY A 145 7.77 37.21 -3.72
C GLY A 145 7.14 36.88 -5.06
N ALA A 146 6.55 37.85 -5.76
CA ALA A 146 5.85 37.64 -7.04
C ALA A 146 6.81 37.05 -8.09
N GLY A 147 7.09 35.76 -7.96
CA GLY A 147 7.93 34.99 -8.87
C GLY A 147 7.17 34.68 -10.15
N ARG A 148 7.78 35.02 -11.29
CA ARG A 148 7.25 34.61 -12.59
C ARG A 148 7.54 33.14 -12.79
N VAL A 149 6.48 32.33 -12.92
CA VAL A 149 6.60 30.89 -13.20
C VAL A 149 6.70 30.68 -14.70
N TYR A 150 7.74 29.95 -15.14
CA TYR A 150 7.91 29.53 -16.51
C TYR A 150 7.76 28.02 -16.66
N THR A 151 6.91 27.59 -17.57
CA THR A 151 6.76 26.16 -17.90
C THR A 151 7.75 25.78 -18.98
N VAL A 152 8.72 24.93 -18.63
CA VAL A 152 9.77 24.46 -19.55
C VAL A 152 9.15 23.59 -20.64
N LYS A 153 9.54 23.84 -21.89
CA LYS A 153 9.10 23.07 -23.08
C LYS A 153 10.26 22.23 -23.62
N ARG A 154 9.92 21.20 -24.37
CA ARG A 154 10.93 20.36 -25.03
C ARG A 154 11.78 21.19 -25.99
N GLY A 155 13.11 21.24 -25.75
CA GLY A 155 14.06 22.05 -26.49
C GLY A 155 14.52 23.30 -25.74
N ASP A 156 13.92 23.62 -24.60
CA ASP A 156 14.40 24.72 -23.76
C ASP A 156 15.70 24.32 -23.03
N THR A 157 16.61 25.29 -22.92
CA THR A 157 17.79 25.15 -22.07
C THR A 157 17.74 26.18 -20.96
N LEU A 158 18.25 25.83 -19.78
CA LEU A 158 18.28 26.72 -18.61
C LEU A 158 18.96 28.05 -18.96
N TRP A 159 19.98 28.02 -19.82
CA TRP A 159 20.68 29.21 -20.26
C TRP A 159 19.78 30.14 -21.12
N ALA A 160 19.00 29.56 -22.03
CA ALA A 160 18.08 30.35 -22.86
C ALA A 160 16.95 30.94 -22.00
N ILE A 161 16.47 30.25 -21.02
CA ILE A 161 15.45 30.72 -20.04
C ILE A 161 16.03 31.86 -19.20
N ALA A 162 17.22 31.68 -18.60
CA ALA A 162 17.89 32.69 -17.80
C ALA A 162 18.08 34.00 -18.59
N ARG A 163 18.55 33.90 -19.84
CA ARG A 163 18.77 35.04 -20.74
C ARG A 163 17.45 35.75 -21.08
N ARG A 164 16.37 35.00 -21.29
CA ARG A 164 15.05 35.54 -21.64
C ARG A 164 14.42 36.33 -20.48
N TYR A 165 14.69 35.92 -19.26
CA TYR A 165 14.15 36.56 -18.05
C TYR A 165 15.13 37.48 -17.35
N GLY A 166 16.33 37.64 -17.88
CA GLY A 166 17.35 38.57 -17.34
C GLY A 166 17.89 38.16 -15.98
N VAL A 167 17.87 36.84 -15.66
CA VAL A 167 18.34 36.29 -14.38
C VAL A 167 19.59 35.44 -14.59
N THR A 168 20.39 35.30 -13.54
CA THR A 168 21.57 34.42 -13.60
C THR A 168 21.16 32.96 -13.43
N LEU A 169 21.94 32.03 -14.00
CA LEU A 169 21.71 30.58 -13.86
C LEU A 169 21.65 30.10 -12.41
N ALA A 170 22.32 30.79 -11.51
CA ALA A 170 22.29 30.47 -10.07
C ALA A 170 20.98 30.89 -9.39
N PHE A 171 20.12 31.64 -10.08
CA PHE A 171 18.85 32.14 -9.57
C PHE A 171 17.63 31.35 -10.11
N LEU A 172 17.84 30.48 -11.07
CA LEU A 172 16.86 29.54 -11.64
C LEU A 172 16.86 28.20 -10.90
#